data_56dd5e739406ad75a6d8fae7f8da2456
#
_entry.id   56dd5e739406ad75a6d8fae7f8da2456
#
_cell.length_a   1.000
_cell.length_b   1.000
_cell.length_c   1.000
_cell.angle_alpha   90.00
_cell.angle_beta   90.00
_cell.angle_gamma   90.00
#
_symmetry.space_group_name_H-M   'P 1'
#
loop_
_entity.id
_entity.type
_entity.pdbx_description
1 polymer ?
#
loop_
_entity_poly.entity_id
_entity_poly.type
_entity_poly.pdbx_seq_one_letter_code
_entity_poly.pdbx_strand_id
1 'polypeptide(L)'
;MESYKYLLDIALILISTKILGLLTRRIQLPQVVGALIAGLLLGPACFGVLQETDFIKNIAEIGVIVLMFAAGLETDVQELKKTGLASFIIALLGVIVPLVGGYFVATIYNPVTDQQTMLQNIFVGVVLTATSVSITVETLKELGKLSTKTGNAILGAALIDDVLGIIALTVISSFAGSDVSLWVILLKILGFFIFCGVVAFLFIKFVNPWINKYKKDLRRFVILAFAFCLLMSFSAEYFFGVSD
;
A
#
# COMPACT_ATOMS: atom_id res chain seq x y z
N MET A 1 -7.56 -31.70 -15.12
CA MET A 1 -7.40 -31.46 -13.66
C MET A 1 -6.87 -30.06 -13.35
N GLU A 2 -6.28 -29.36 -14.28
CA GLU A 2 -5.79 -27.97 -14.06
C GLU A 2 -6.91 -26.95 -13.87
N SER A 3 -8.10 -27.20 -14.39
CA SER A 3 -9.22 -26.23 -14.40
C SER A 3 -9.72 -25.84 -13.01
N TYR A 4 -9.45 -26.63 -11.96
CA TYR A 4 -9.91 -26.35 -10.58
C TYR A 4 -8.75 -26.17 -9.58
N LYS A 5 -7.51 -26.16 -10.07
CA LYS A 5 -6.32 -26.05 -9.19
C LYS A 5 -6.35 -24.77 -8.35
N TYR A 6 -6.84 -23.67 -8.91
CA TYR A 6 -6.98 -22.39 -8.21
C TYR A 6 -7.81 -22.48 -6.92
N LEU A 7 -8.81 -23.37 -6.85
CA LEU A 7 -9.60 -23.59 -5.63
C LEU A 7 -8.75 -24.21 -4.51
N LEU A 8 -7.90 -25.17 -4.89
CA LEU A 8 -6.95 -25.79 -3.95
C LEU A 8 -5.92 -24.78 -3.48
N ASP A 9 -5.38 -23.97 -4.40
CA ASP A 9 -4.39 -22.96 -4.09
C ASP A 9 -4.94 -21.92 -3.11
N ILE A 10 -6.17 -21.42 -3.33
CA ILE A 10 -6.85 -20.51 -2.40
C ILE A 10 -7.06 -21.18 -1.03
N ALA A 11 -7.53 -22.44 -1.02
CA ALA A 11 -7.77 -23.16 0.22
C ALA A 11 -6.46 -23.33 1.03
N LEU A 12 -5.36 -23.69 0.35
CA LEU A 12 -4.05 -23.82 0.97
C LEU A 12 -3.55 -22.48 1.52
N ILE A 13 -3.70 -21.38 0.76
CA ILE A 13 -3.35 -20.05 1.21
C ILE A 13 -4.13 -19.69 2.48
N LEU A 14 -5.47 -19.83 2.46
CA LEU A 14 -6.32 -19.47 3.60
C LEU A 14 -6.00 -20.31 4.85
N ILE A 15 -5.80 -21.62 4.69
CA ILE A 15 -5.51 -22.51 5.82
C ILE A 15 -4.12 -22.23 6.40
N SER A 16 -3.10 -22.16 5.54
CA SER A 16 -1.71 -21.98 5.99
C SER A 16 -1.48 -20.60 6.63
N THR A 17 -1.99 -19.54 6.02
CA THR A 17 -1.90 -18.19 6.58
C THR A 17 -2.62 -18.09 7.91
N LYS A 18 -3.80 -18.74 8.05
CA LYS A 18 -4.53 -18.74 9.31
C LYS A 18 -3.80 -19.54 10.39
N ILE A 19 -3.30 -20.73 10.08
CA ILE A 19 -2.57 -21.57 11.05
C ILE A 19 -1.30 -20.86 11.51
N LEU A 20 -0.45 -20.41 10.57
CA LEU A 20 0.81 -19.75 10.91
C LEU A 20 0.58 -18.37 11.57
N GLY A 21 -0.45 -17.63 11.16
CA GLY A 21 -0.85 -16.41 11.83
C GLY A 21 -1.28 -16.61 13.28
N LEU A 22 -2.00 -17.71 13.60
CA LEU A 22 -2.32 -18.05 14.97
C LEU A 22 -1.08 -18.49 15.78
N LEU A 23 -0.12 -19.13 15.14
CA LEU A 23 1.15 -19.52 15.80
C LEU A 23 2.00 -18.29 16.10
N THR A 24 2.16 -17.35 15.16
CA THR A 24 2.89 -16.10 15.38
C THR A 24 2.25 -15.24 16.48
N ARG A 25 0.92 -15.19 16.54
CA ARG A 25 0.21 -14.50 17.62
C ARG A 25 0.52 -15.06 19.01
N ARG A 26 0.75 -16.39 19.13
CA ARG A 26 1.15 -17.01 20.42
C ARG A 26 2.50 -16.52 20.93
N ILE A 27 3.39 -16.10 20.04
CA ILE A 27 4.70 -15.54 20.36
C ILE A 27 4.70 -14.00 20.29
N GLN A 28 3.52 -13.40 20.36
CA GLN A 28 3.30 -11.94 20.38
C GLN A 28 3.79 -11.23 19.10
N LEU A 29 3.83 -11.92 17.96
CA LEU A 29 4.06 -11.33 16.65
C LEU A 29 2.73 -11.11 15.91
N PRO A 30 2.64 -10.09 15.04
CA PRO A 30 1.48 -9.87 14.19
C PRO A 30 1.19 -11.10 13.30
N GLN A 31 -0.10 -11.35 13.00
CA GLN A 31 -0.51 -12.50 12.17
C GLN A 31 0.03 -12.38 10.74
N VAL A 32 0.26 -11.16 10.24
CA VAL A 32 0.88 -10.93 8.93
C VAL A 32 2.25 -11.61 8.79
N VAL A 33 3.03 -11.69 9.86
CA VAL A 33 4.32 -12.41 9.87
C VAL A 33 4.11 -13.89 9.57
N GLY A 34 3.08 -14.49 10.16
CA GLY A 34 2.70 -15.89 9.87
C GLY A 34 2.25 -16.07 8.42
N ALA A 35 1.51 -15.11 7.88
CA ALA A 35 1.09 -15.14 6.48
C ALA A 35 2.28 -15.05 5.51
N LEU A 36 3.27 -14.19 5.80
CA LEU A 36 4.51 -14.10 5.01
C LEU A 36 5.32 -15.41 5.07
N ILE A 37 5.44 -16.01 6.26
CA ILE A 37 6.10 -17.31 6.43
C ILE A 37 5.35 -18.41 5.65
N ALA A 38 4.00 -18.39 5.65
CA ALA A 38 3.20 -19.31 4.86
C ALA A 38 3.50 -19.20 3.37
N GLY A 39 3.55 -17.95 2.85
CA GLY A 39 3.89 -17.70 1.46
C GLY A 39 5.30 -18.15 1.09
N LEU A 40 6.28 -17.90 1.96
CA LEU A 40 7.66 -18.35 1.76
C LEU A 40 7.77 -19.88 1.72
N LEU A 41 7.11 -20.58 2.65
CA LEU A 41 7.18 -22.03 2.74
C LEU A 41 6.45 -22.71 1.57
N LEU A 42 5.24 -22.28 1.25
CA LEU A 42 4.44 -22.92 0.19
C LEU A 42 4.79 -22.41 -1.22
N GLY A 43 5.42 -21.25 -1.31
CA GLY A 43 5.84 -20.64 -2.57
C GLY A 43 7.05 -21.30 -3.22
N PRO A 44 7.50 -20.76 -4.36
CA PRO A 44 8.60 -21.32 -5.14
C PRO A 44 9.93 -21.34 -4.40
N ALA A 45 10.10 -20.52 -3.37
CA ALA A 45 11.35 -20.41 -2.62
C ALA A 45 11.66 -21.64 -1.75
N CYS A 46 10.63 -22.40 -1.30
CA CYS A 46 10.78 -23.58 -0.45
C CYS A 46 10.13 -24.80 -1.07
N PHE A 47 8.84 -25.05 -0.81
CA PHE A 47 8.19 -26.28 -1.25
C PHE A 47 7.65 -26.21 -2.69
N GLY A 48 7.48 -25.06 -3.29
CA GLY A 48 6.98 -24.88 -4.65
C GLY A 48 5.58 -25.43 -4.90
N VAL A 49 4.77 -25.57 -3.84
CA VAL A 49 3.39 -26.07 -3.91
C VAL A 49 2.48 -25.05 -4.59
N LEU A 50 2.65 -23.79 -4.21
CA LEU A 50 1.96 -22.66 -4.80
C LEU A 50 2.85 -22.00 -5.85
N GLN A 51 2.26 -21.74 -7.01
CA GLN A 51 2.92 -21.02 -8.09
C GLN A 51 2.27 -19.65 -8.25
N GLU A 52 3.08 -18.67 -8.65
CA GLU A 52 2.61 -17.33 -8.95
C GLU A 52 1.85 -17.36 -10.29
N THR A 53 0.53 -17.32 -10.22
CA THR A 53 -0.36 -17.26 -11.39
C THR A 53 -1.01 -15.88 -11.47
N ASP A 54 -1.41 -15.44 -12.67
CA ASP A 54 -2.12 -14.17 -12.86
C ASP A 54 -3.39 -14.11 -12.00
N PHE A 55 -4.05 -15.25 -11.81
CA PHE A 55 -5.24 -15.33 -10.97
C PHE A 55 -4.91 -15.02 -9.49
N ILE A 56 -3.81 -15.59 -8.95
CA ILE A 56 -3.38 -15.34 -7.56
C ILE A 56 -2.94 -13.89 -7.40
N LYS A 57 -2.22 -13.33 -8.38
CA LYS A 57 -1.85 -11.90 -8.39
C LYS A 57 -3.08 -11.00 -8.33
N ASN A 58 -4.02 -11.18 -9.24
CA ASN A 58 -5.23 -10.34 -9.31
C ASN A 58 -6.06 -10.43 -8.02
N ILE A 59 -6.16 -11.62 -7.40
CA ILE A 59 -6.86 -11.76 -6.10
C ILE A 59 -6.08 -11.06 -4.98
N ALA A 60 -4.75 -11.14 -4.97
CA ALA A 60 -3.93 -10.46 -3.98
C ALA A 60 -4.08 -8.93 -4.10
N GLU A 61 -4.06 -8.38 -5.31
CA GLU A 61 -4.31 -6.96 -5.58
C GLU A 61 -5.69 -6.52 -5.08
N ILE A 62 -6.75 -7.27 -5.41
CA ILE A 62 -8.10 -7.01 -4.87
C ILE A 62 -8.08 -7.04 -3.33
N GLY A 63 -7.36 -7.98 -2.74
CA GLY A 63 -7.22 -8.09 -1.29
C GLY A 63 -6.58 -6.84 -0.66
N VAL A 64 -5.50 -6.33 -1.25
CA VAL A 64 -4.84 -5.09 -0.80
C VAL A 64 -5.76 -3.88 -0.98
N ILE A 65 -6.40 -3.74 -2.13
CA ILE A 65 -7.36 -2.65 -2.40
C ILE A 65 -8.46 -2.61 -1.33
N VAL A 66 -9.07 -3.76 -1.02
CA VAL A 66 -10.14 -3.87 -0.02
C VAL A 66 -9.61 -3.58 1.39
N LEU A 67 -8.42 -4.07 1.72
CA LEU A 67 -7.77 -3.80 3.01
C LEU A 67 -7.55 -2.30 3.22
N MET A 68 -6.97 -1.62 2.21
CA MET A 68 -6.69 -0.19 2.27
C MET A 68 -7.98 0.65 2.31
N PHE A 69 -8.99 0.25 1.55
CA PHE A 69 -10.29 0.89 1.60
C PHE A 69 -10.96 0.75 2.97
N ALA A 70 -10.93 -0.44 3.57
CA ALA A 70 -11.46 -0.67 4.91
C ALA A 70 -10.71 0.17 5.96
N ALA A 71 -9.38 0.26 5.87
CA ALA A 71 -8.58 1.12 6.74
C ALA A 71 -8.93 2.61 6.56
N GLY A 72 -9.15 3.04 5.33
CA GLY A 72 -9.62 4.40 5.03
C GLY A 72 -10.98 4.72 5.68
N LEU A 73 -11.92 3.76 5.67
CA LEU A 73 -13.21 3.91 6.33
C LEU A 73 -13.10 4.00 7.87
N GLU A 74 -12.11 3.34 8.46
CA GLU A 74 -11.85 3.39 9.91
C GLU A 74 -11.05 4.64 10.33
N THR A 75 -10.51 5.40 9.38
CA THR A 75 -9.64 6.57 9.64
C THR A 75 -10.45 7.82 9.94
N ASP A 76 -10.13 8.49 11.06
CA ASP A 76 -10.70 9.79 11.40
C ASP A 76 -9.92 10.92 10.70
N VAL A 77 -10.54 11.55 9.71
CA VAL A 77 -9.96 12.66 8.93
C VAL A 77 -9.63 13.87 9.80
N GLN A 78 -10.37 14.12 10.90
CA GLN A 78 -10.08 15.24 11.80
C GLN A 78 -8.83 14.97 12.62
N GLU A 79 -8.68 13.75 13.13
CA GLU A 79 -7.46 13.35 13.84
C GLU A 79 -6.25 13.30 12.89
N LEU A 80 -6.43 12.83 11.66
CA LEU A 80 -5.39 12.87 10.62
C LEU A 80 -4.90 14.30 10.34
N LYS A 81 -5.81 15.27 10.26
CA LYS A 81 -5.43 16.69 10.11
C LYS A 81 -4.65 17.22 11.31
N LYS A 82 -4.99 16.83 12.53
CA LYS A 82 -4.26 17.25 13.74
C LYS A 82 -2.84 16.68 13.80
N THR A 83 -2.62 15.50 13.23
CA THR A 83 -1.32 14.84 13.19
C THR A 83 -0.49 15.19 11.94
N GLY A 84 -1.01 15.98 11.02
CA GLY A 84 -0.43 16.23 9.70
C GLY A 84 1.03 16.69 9.72
N LEU A 85 1.39 17.60 10.63
CA LEU A 85 2.79 18.06 10.74
C LEU A 85 3.71 16.92 11.26
N ALA A 86 3.25 16.16 12.25
CA ALA A 86 4.01 15.01 12.76
C ALA A 86 4.15 13.93 11.67
N SER A 87 3.07 13.64 10.94
CA SER A 87 3.08 12.72 9.79
C SER A 87 4.07 13.15 8.72
N PHE A 88 4.11 14.43 8.39
CA PHE A 88 5.05 14.97 7.40
C PHE A 88 6.51 14.83 7.85
N ILE A 89 6.83 15.17 9.09
CA ILE A 89 8.19 15.03 9.63
C ILE A 89 8.61 13.55 9.66
N ILE A 90 7.72 12.65 10.09
CA ILE A 90 7.98 11.21 10.12
C ILE A 90 8.24 10.69 8.70
N ALA A 91 7.41 11.03 7.72
CA ALA A 91 7.59 10.63 6.33
C ALA A 91 8.91 11.18 5.76
N LEU A 92 9.21 12.45 5.98
CA LEU A 92 10.43 13.07 5.48
C LEU A 92 11.69 12.36 6.04
N LEU A 93 11.70 12.05 7.32
CA LEU A 93 12.79 11.28 7.93
C LEU A 93 12.79 9.82 7.44
N GLY A 94 11.60 9.23 7.25
CA GLY A 94 11.43 7.89 6.69
C GLY A 94 11.97 7.75 5.27
N VAL A 95 11.96 8.82 4.47
CA VAL A 95 12.57 8.86 3.13
C VAL A 95 14.06 9.18 3.22
N ILE A 96 14.45 10.25 3.91
CA ILE A 96 15.84 10.74 3.90
C ILE A 96 16.80 9.73 4.53
N VAL A 97 16.43 9.15 5.68
CA VAL A 97 17.35 8.26 6.42
C VAL A 97 17.65 6.97 5.64
N PRO A 98 16.67 6.22 5.11
CA PRO A 98 16.95 5.04 4.28
C PRO A 98 17.64 5.39 2.96
N LEU A 99 17.29 6.52 2.33
CA LEU A 99 17.92 6.97 1.09
C LEU A 99 19.43 7.22 1.31
N VAL A 100 19.77 7.98 2.32
CA VAL A 100 21.18 8.30 2.65
C VAL A 100 21.90 7.04 3.13
N GLY A 101 21.31 6.27 4.05
CA GLY A 101 21.88 5.02 4.54
C GLY A 101 22.09 3.99 3.42
N GLY A 102 21.11 3.81 2.56
CA GLY A 102 21.15 2.93 1.40
C GLY A 102 22.24 3.34 0.39
N TYR A 103 22.33 4.64 0.11
CA TYR A 103 23.41 5.17 -0.73
C TYR A 103 24.80 4.84 -0.17
N PHE A 104 25.04 5.10 1.12
CA PHE A 104 26.32 4.81 1.74
C PHE A 104 26.64 3.30 1.74
N VAL A 105 25.67 2.46 2.08
CA VAL A 105 25.86 1.00 2.05
C VAL A 105 26.13 0.53 0.62
N ALA A 106 25.37 1.01 -0.37
CA ALA A 106 25.60 0.68 -1.77
C ALA A 106 27.00 1.07 -2.23
N THR A 107 27.50 2.24 -1.81
CA THR A 107 28.83 2.73 -2.17
C THR A 107 29.97 1.84 -1.64
N ILE A 108 29.75 1.12 -0.53
CA ILE A 108 30.74 0.16 0.00
C ILE A 108 30.92 -1.03 -0.96
N TYR A 109 29.81 -1.52 -1.56
CA TYR A 109 29.84 -2.68 -2.46
C TYR A 109 30.03 -2.29 -3.94
N ASN A 110 29.65 -1.08 -4.31
CA ASN A 110 29.74 -0.53 -5.66
C ASN A 110 30.40 0.86 -5.58
N PRO A 111 31.76 0.93 -5.50
CA PRO A 111 32.47 2.21 -5.38
C PRO A 111 32.13 3.15 -6.54
N VAL A 112 31.91 4.43 -6.22
CA VAL A 112 31.56 5.45 -7.21
C VAL A 112 32.78 5.75 -8.09
N THR A 113 32.74 5.32 -9.35
CA THR A 113 33.78 5.55 -10.37
C THR A 113 33.33 6.58 -11.42
N ASP A 114 32.03 6.66 -11.66
CA ASP A 114 31.40 7.52 -12.65
C ASP A 114 30.00 7.98 -12.21
N GLN A 115 29.35 8.80 -13.04
CA GLN A 115 28.00 9.29 -12.77
C GLN A 115 26.97 8.15 -12.76
N GLN A 116 27.19 7.10 -13.55
CA GLN A 116 26.24 5.98 -13.65
C GLN A 116 26.25 5.16 -12.35
N THR A 117 27.42 4.82 -11.82
CA THR A 117 27.54 4.13 -10.52
C THR A 117 26.99 4.96 -9.36
N MET A 118 27.19 6.28 -9.41
CA MET A 118 26.55 7.17 -8.43
C MET A 118 25.03 7.10 -8.49
N LEU A 119 24.42 7.17 -9.67
CA LEU A 119 22.97 7.06 -9.86
C LEU A 119 22.44 5.68 -9.43
N GLN A 120 23.14 4.60 -9.73
CA GLN A 120 22.78 3.26 -9.26
C GLN A 120 22.75 3.18 -7.73
N ASN A 121 23.74 3.74 -7.06
CA ASN A 121 23.81 3.74 -5.59
C ASN A 121 22.69 4.60 -4.98
N ILE A 122 22.36 5.75 -5.58
CA ILE A 122 21.22 6.56 -5.16
C ILE A 122 19.90 5.78 -5.39
N PHE A 123 19.77 5.08 -6.53
CA PHE A 123 18.60 4.26 -6.82
C PHE A 123 18.39 3.16 -5.76
N VAL A 124 19.47 2.49 -5.31
CA VAL A 124 19.38 1.54 -4.18
C VAL A 124 18.85 2.24 -2.93
N GLY A 125 19.33 3.46 -2.64
CA GLY A 125 18.81 4.27 -1.54
C GLY A 125 17.31 4.55 -1.68
N VAL A 126 16.85 4.93 -2.88
CA VAL A 126 15.42 5.18 -3.15
C VAL A 126 14.58 3.92 -2.98
N VAL A 127 15.04 2.77 -3.47
CA VAL A 127 14.31 1.49 -3.28
C VAL A 127 14.11 1.17 -1.80
N LEU A 128 15.08 1.51 -0.95
CA LEU A 128 14.99 1.28 0.49
C LEU A 128 14.05 2.26 1.22
N THR A 129 13.59 3.33 0.58
CA THR A 129 12.59 4.23 1.18
C THR A 129 11.18 3.66 1.13
N ALA A 130 10.88 2.77 0.18
CA ALA A 130 9.55 2.22 0.00
C ALA A 130 9.07 1.44 1.23
N THR A 131 7.98 1.90 1.84
CA THR A 131 7.40 1.32 3.06
C THR A 131 6.07 0.65 2.74
N SER A 132 5.82 -0.55 3.27
CA SER A 132 4.54 -1.24 3.09
C SER A 132 3.45 -0.66 4.00
N VAL A 133 2.58 0.14 3.42
CA VAL A 133 1.39 0.68 4.10
C VAL A 133 0.45 -0.45 4.54
N SER A 134 0.25 -1.46 3.70
CA SER A 134 -0.67 -2.58 3.97
C SER A 134 -0.27 -3.37 5.23
N ILE A 135 1.03 -3.70 5.39
CA ILE A 135 1.54 -4.40 6.58
C ILE A 135 1.37 -3.52 7.82
N THR A 136 1.67 -2.23 7.70
CA THR A 136 1.54 -1.26 8.79
C THR A 136 0.09 -1.15 9.25
N VAL A 137 -0.85 -1.01 8.33
CA VAL A 137 -2.30 -0.92 8.60
C VAL A 137 -2.79 -2.19 9.28
N GLU A 138 -2.46 -3.38 8.75
CA GLU A 138 -2.91 -4.64 9.32
C GLU A 138 -2.36 -4.84 10.74
N THR A 139 -1.08 -4.51 10.97
CA THR A 139 -0.46 -4.57 12.30
C THR A 139 -1.12 -3.61 13.28
N LEU A 140 -1.37 -2.35 12.88
CA LEU A 140 -2.07 -1.38 13.73
C LEU A 140 -3.50 -1.80 14.05
N LYS A 141 -4.18 -2.42 13.08
CA LYS A 141 -5.53 -2.95 13.24
C LYS A 141 -5.56 -4.13 14.22
N GLU A 142 -4.65 -5.09 14.10
CA GLU A 142 -4.52 -6.20 15.05
C GLU A 142 -4.24 -5.73 16.48
N LEU A 143 -3.42 -4.68 16.63
CA LEU A 143 -3.11 -4.08 17.93
C LEU A 143 -4.26 -3.20 18.47
N GLY A 144 -5.32 -2.97 17.70
CA GLY A 144 -6.39 -2.03 18.05
C GLY A 144 -5.91 -0.58 18.20
N LYS A 145 -4.86 -0.20 17.45
CA LYS A 145 -4.21 1.11 17.52
C LYS A 145 -4.42 1.98 16.28
N LEU A 146 -5.11 1.48 15.26
CA LEU A 146 -5.29 2.19 13.98
C LEU A 146 -5.93 3.58 14.18
N SER A 147 -7.00 3.68 14.94
CA SER A 147 -7.73 4.93 15.22
C SER A 147 -7.16 5.78 16.36
N THR A 148 -5.99 5.43 16.89
CA THR A 148 -5.29 6.25 17.91
C THR A 148 -4.55 7.42 17.27
N LYS A 149 -4.19 8.43 18.06
CA LYS A 149 -3.37 9.56 17.58
C LYS A 149 -2.06 9.09 16.94
N THR A 150 -1.40 8.10 17.53
CA THR A 150 -0.17 7.51 16.99
C THR A 150 -0.45 6.73 15.72
N GLY A 151 -1.52 5.91 15.66
CA GLY A 151 -1.93 5.19 14.46
C GLY A 151 -2.24 6.13 13.29
N ASN A 152 -2.99 7.20 13.54
CA ASN A 152 -3.27 8.21 12.54
C ASN A 152 -2.01 8.95 12.06
N ALA A 153 -1.05 9.21 12.95
CA ALA A 153 0.23 9.83 12.57
C ALA A 153 1.06 8.89 11.68
N ILE A 154 1.12 7.61 12.01
CA ILE A 154 1.82 6.58 11.22
C ILE A 154 1.15 6.40 9.85
N LEU A 155 -0.18 6.29 9.82
CA LEU A 155 -0.94 6.16 8.57
C LEU A 155 -0.76 7.38 7.68
N GLY A 156 -0.86 8.59 8.26
CA GLY A 156 -0.61 9.82 7.53
C GLY A 156 0.82 9.93 7.00
N ALA A 157 1.80 9.47 7.78
CA ALA A 157 3.19 9.42 7.34
C ALA A 157 3.38 8.46 6.16
N ALA A 158 2.78 7.27 6.22
CA ALA A 158 2.85 6.29 5.15
C ALA A 158 2.26 6.81 3.83
N LEU A 159 1.11 7.50 3.89
CA LEU A 159 0.50 8.13 2.70
C LEU A 159 1.38 9.24 2.08
N ILE A 160 2.07 10.00 2.91
CA ILE A 160 3.01 11.05 2.44
C ILE A 160 4.28 10.39 1.88
N ASP A 161 4.75 9.33 2.51
CA ASP A 161 5.93 8.56 2.12
C ASP A 161 5.79 8.00 0.69
N ASP A 162 4.63 7.40 0.37
CA ASP A 162 4.33 6.91 -0.97
C ASP A 162 4.47 8.02 -2.03
N VAL A 163 3.92 9.20 -1.77
CA VAL A 163 4.03 10.35 -2.68
C VAL A 163 5.49 10.81 -2.81
N LEU A 164 6.23 10.90 -1.71
CA LEU A 164 7.65 11.26 -1.72
C LEU A 164 8.50 10.22 -2.42
N GLY A 165 8.21 8.93 -2.24
CA GLY A 165 8.87 7.81 -2.92
C GLY A 165 8.71 7.87 -4.44
N ILE A 166 7.50 8.10 -4.93
CA ILE A 166 7.24 8.28 -6.37
C ILE A 166 8.01 9.49 -6.92
N ILE A 167 8.03 10.62 -6.20
CA ILE A 167 8.79 11.81 -6.60
C ILE A 167 10.29 11.48 -6.66
N ALA A 168 10.85 10.85 -5.62
CA ALA A 168 12.26 10.49 -5.56
C ALA A 168 12.63 9.53 -6.71
N LEU A 169 11.84 8.49 -6.93
CA LEU A 169 12.03 7.54 -8.04
C LEU A 169 12.02 8.25 -9.39
N THR A 170 11.05 9.14 -9.61
CA THR A 170 10.94 9.89 -10.87
C THR A 170 12.14 10.80 -11.11
N VAL A 171 12.60 11.50 -10.07
CA VAL A 171 13.78 12.37 -10.17
C VAL A 171 15.01 11.55 -10.58
N ILE A 172 15.26 10.42 -9.91
CA ILE A 172 16.41 9.57 -10.22
C ILE A 172 16.31 8.96 -11.63
N SER A 173 15.11 8.46 -12.00
CA SER A 173 14.86 7.90 -13.33
C SER A 173 15.08 8.95 -14.44
N SER A 174 14.71 10.20 -14.20
CA SER A 174 14.95 11.31 -15.15
C SER A 174 16.45 11.58 -15.36
N PHE A 175 17.26 11.51 -14.30
CA PHE A 175 18.72 11.63 -14.41
C PHE A 175 19.35 10.41 -15.09
N ALA A 176 18.72 9.24 -15.02
CA ALA A 176 19.18 8.03 -15.71
C ALA A 176 18.81 7.99 -17.20
N GLY A 177 18.19 9.04 -17.75
CA GLY A 177 17.86 9.18 -19.17
C GLY A 177 16.51 8.58 -19.58
N SER A 178 15.59 8.35 -18.63
CA SER A 178 14.23 7.98 -18.96
C SER A 178 13.44 9.22 -19.42
N ASP A 179 12.56 9.05 -20.43
CA ASP A 179 11.70 10.13 -20.98
C ASP A 179 10.56 10.53 -20.01
N VAL A 180 10.65 10.13 -18.75
CA VAL A 180 9.61 10.39 -17.75
C VAL A 180 9.75 11.81 -17.19
N SER A 181 8.78 12.66 -17.52
CA SER A 181 8.75 14.04 -17.04
C SER A 181 8.17 14.13 -15.63
N LEU A 182 8.95 14.68 -14.69
CA LEU A 182 8.51 14.97 -13.32
C LEU A 182 7.20 15.78 -13.29
N TRP A 183 7.06 16.76 -14.20
CA TRP A 183 5.85 17.58 -14.28
C TRP A 183 4.59 16.79 -14.62
N VAL A 184 4.70 15.78 -15.48
CA VAL A 184 3.57 14.92 -15.85
C VAL A 184 3.12 14.11 -14.63
N ILE A 185 4.04 13.55 -13.85
CA ILE A 185 3.71 12.79 -12.64
C ILE A 185 3.08 13.71 -11.58
N LEU A 186 3.67 14.86 -11.31
CA LEU A 186 3.10 15.82 -10.36
C LEU A 186 1.68 16.25 -10.77
N LEU A 187 1.44 16.49 -12.06
CA LEU A 187 0.10 16.80 -12.57
C LEU A 187 -0.87 15.63 -12.43
N LYS A 188 -0.43 14.40 -12.63
CA LYS A 188 -1.26 13.21 -12.41
C LYS A 188 -1.63 13.04 -10.95
N ILE A 189 -0.66 13.17 -10.02
CA ILE A 189 -0.91 13.12 -8.58
C ILE A 189 -1.89 14.22 -8.15
N LEU A 190 -1.66 15.46 -8.59
CA LEU A 190 -2.55 16.58 -8.29
C LEU A 190 -3.96 16.35 -8.85
N GLY A 191 -4.04 15.89 -10.10
CA GLY A 191 -5.31 15.53 -10.75
C GLY A 191 -6.06 14.44 -9.99
N PHE A 192 -5.35 13.42 -9.50
CA PHE A 192 -5.92 12.36 -8.67
C PHE A 192 -6.50 12.92 -7.36
N PHE A 193 -5.78 13.78 -6.64
CA PHE A 193 -6.30 14.40 -5.41
C PHE A 193 -7.54 15.29 -5.67
N ILE A 194 -7.54 16.05 -6.77
CA ILE A 194 -8.71 16.83 -7.18
C ILE A 194 -9.89 15.89 -7.50
N PHE A 195 -9.65 14.83 -8.25
CA PHE A 195 -10.67 13.82 -8.56
C PHE A 195 -11.25 13.20 -7.29
N CYS A 196 -10.42 12.77 -6.35
CA CYS A 196 -10.86 12.25 -5.04
C CYS A 196 -11.70 13.27 -4.27
N GLY A 197 -11.30 14.54 -4.27
CA GLY A 197 -12.05 15.63 -3.64
C GLY A 197 -13.44 15.82 -4.26
N VAL A 198 -13.52 15.81 -5.58
CA VAL A 198 -14.80 15.90 -6.32
C VAL A 198 -15.71 14.71 -6.02
N VAL A 199 -15.14 13.48 -6.07
CA VAL A 199 -15.90 12.26 -5.76
C VAL A 199 -16.39 12.27 -4.31
N ALA A 200 -15.54 12.67 -3.36
CA ALA A 200 -15.94 12.80 -1.96
C ALA A 200 -17.08 13.82 -1.77
N PHE A 201 -17.00 14.96 -2.44
CA PHE A 201 -18.05 15.97 -2.42
C PHE A 201 -19.37 15.44 -2.98
N LEU A 202 -19.33 14.77 -4.12
CA LEU A 202 -20.50 14.15 -4.75
C LEU A 202 -21.10 13.06 -3.85
N PHE A 203 -20.24 12.23 -3.24
CA PHE A 203 -20.67 11.19 -2.31
C PHE A 203 -21.41 11.78 -1.11
N ILE A 204 -20.86 12.79 -0.46
CA ILE A 204 -21.48 13.46 0.68
C ILE A 204 -22.81 14.11 0.27
N LYS A 205 -22.87 14.74 -0.89
CA LYS A 205 -24.06 15.47 -1.35
C LYS A 205 -25.20 14.56 -1.78
N PHE A 206 -24.92 13.46 -2.48
CA PHE A 206 -25.93 12.62 -3.10
C PHE A 206 -26.11 11.26 -2.41
N VAL A 207 -25.03 10.62 -2.02
CA VAL A 207 -25.05 9.24 -1.51
C VAL A 207 -25.36 9.21 -0.01
N ASN A 208 -24.77 10.10 0.77
CA ASN A 208 -24.97 10.14 2.23
C ASN A 208 -26.44 10.37 2.64
N PRO A 209 -27.21 11.32 2.04
CA PRO A 209 -28.64 11.44 2.32
C PRO A 209 -29.43 10.21 1.96
N TRP A 210 -29.07 9.54 0.86
CA TRP A 210 -29.73 8.31 0.43
C TRP A 210 -29.47 7.14 1.39
N ILE A 211 -28.21 6.95 1.84
CA ILE A 211 -27.85 5.96 2.86
C ILE A 211 -28.63 6.22 4.16
N ASN A 212 -28.68 7.47 4.61
CA ASN A 212 -29.37 7.84 5.85
C ASN A 212 -30.88 7.58 5.81
N LYS A 213 -31.50 7.65 4.63
CA LYS A 213 -32.93 7.35 4.44
C LYS A 213 -33.25 5.86 4.55
N TYR A 214 -32.27 4.97 4.22
CA TYR A 214 -32.49 3.52 4.12
C TYR A 214 -31.65 2.71 5.14
N LYS A 215 -31.47 3.24 6.35
CA LYS A 215 -30.60 2.65 7.41
C LYS A 215 -30.92 1.19 7.81
N LYS A 216 -32.02 0.59 7.36
CA LYS A 216 -32.45 -0.75 7.76
C LYS A 216 -31.78 -1.90 6.98
N ASP A 217 -31.08 -1.63 5.88
CA ASP A 217 -30.54 -2.68 5.00
C ASP A 217 -29.01 -2.56 4.80
N LEU A 218 -28.28 -2.85 5.87
CA LEU A 218 -26.80 -2.77 5.91
C LEU A 218 -26.13 -3.61 4.81
N ARG A 219 -26.70 -4.74 4.40
CA ARG A 219 -26.09 -5.63 3.39
C ARG A 219 -25.95 -4.97 2.02
N ARG A 220 -26.94 -4.15 1.60
CA ARG A 220 -26.87 -3.43 0.32
C ARG A 220 -25.76 -2.41 0.28
N PHE A 221 -25.49 -1.76 1.42
CA PHE A 221 -24.42 -0.76 1.51
C PHE A 221 -23.03 -1.38 1.43
N VAL A 222 -22.84 -2.61 1.94
CA VAL A 222 -21.57 -3.33 1.80
C VAL A 222 -21.25 -3.60 0.33
N ILE A 223 -22.22 -4.06 -0.45
CA ILE A 223 -22.02 -4.31 -1.89
C ILE A 223 -21.70 -3.01 -2.63
N LEU A 224 -22.42 -1.93 -2.33
CA LEU A 224 -22.18 -0.62 -2.94
C LEU A 224 -20.80 -0.06 -2.55
N ALA A 225 -20.40 -0.20 -1.29
CA ALA A 225 -19.10 0.22 -0.82
C ALA A 225 -17.96 -0.56 -1.52
N PHE A 226 -18.16 -1.87 -1.68
CA PHE A 226 -17.19 -2.71 -2.42
C PHE A 226 -17.11 -2.33 -3.90
N ALA A 227 -18.25 -2.14 -4.56
CA ALA A 227 -18.28 -1.68 -5.95
C ALA A 227 -17.63 -0.29 -6.11
N PHE A 228 -17.89 0.63 -5.16
CA PHE A 228 -17.27 1.94 -5.13
C PHE A 228 -15.74 1.85 -4.94
N CYS A 229 -15.28 0.99 -4.05
CA CYS A 229 -13.87 0.71 -3.83
C CYS A 229 -13.18 0.30 -5.14
N LEU A 230 -13.74 -0.70 -5.85
CA LEU A 230 -13.18 -1.19 -7.11
C LEU A 230 -13.21 -0.13 -8.22
N LEU A 231 -14.28 0.66 -8.31
CA LEU A 231 -14.37 1.76 -9.28
C LEU A 231 -13.36 2.86 -9.01
N MET A 232 -13.12 3.20 -7.74
CA MET A 232 -12.10 4.19 -7.36
C MET A 232 -10.69 3.69 -7.69
N SER A 233 -10.37 2.43 -7.36
CA SER A 233 -9.08 1.84 -7.70
C SER A 233 -8.86 1.77 -9.22
N PHE A 234 -9.85 1.29 -9.98
CA PHE A 234 -9.79 1.31 -11.44
C PHE A 234 -9.56 2.71 -12.00
N SER A 235 -10.25 3.72 -11.46
CA SER A 235 -10.10 5.11 -11.91
C SER A 235 -8.73 5.67 -11.58
N ALA A 236 -8.16 5.33 -10.42
CA ALA A 236 -6.83 5.73 -9.98
C ALA A 236 -5.76 5.21 -10.95
N GLU A 237 -5.84 3.92 -11.32
CA GLU A 237 -4.89 3.30 -12.23
C GLU A 237 -5.09 3.79 -13.66
N TYR A 238 -6.30 3.66 -14.21
CA TYR A 238 -6.58 3.90 -15.63
C TYR A 238 -6.35 5.36 -16.06
N PHE A 239 -6.76 6.34 -15.23
CA PHE A 239 -6.65 7.76 -15.59
C PHE A 239 -5.38 8.42 -15.08
N PHE A 240 -4.86 7.97 -13.95
CA PHE A 240 -3.75 8.66 -13.27
C PHE A 240 -2.49 7.81 -13.17
N GLY A 241 -2.58 6.47 -13.24
CA GLY A 241 -1.43 5.57 -13.08
C GLY A 241 -0.78 5.73 -11.70
N VAL A 242 -1.58 5.70 -10.65
CA VAL A 242 -1.17 6.02 -9.25
C VAL A 242 -1.43 4.84 -8.31
N SER A 243 -1.78 3.65 -8.81
CA SER A 243 -2.21 2.53 -7.97
C SER A 243 -1.17 1.43 -7.72
N ASP A 244 0.05 1.56 -8.19
CA ASP A 244 1.11 0.57 -7.96
C ASP A 244 1.72 0.65 -6.57
#